data_15ccaca2064e249a046cddb44363daa0
#
_entry.id   15ccaca2064e249a046cddb44363daa0
#
_cell.length_a   1.000
_cell.length_b   1.000
_cell.length_c   1.000
_cell.angle_alpha   90.00
_cell.angle_beta   90.00
_cell.angle_gamma   90.00
#
_symmetry.space_group_name_H-M   'P 1'
#
loop_
_entity.id
_entity.type
_entity.pdbx_description
1 polymer ?
#
loop_
_entity_poly.entity_id
_entity_poly.type
_entity_poly.pdbx_seq_one_letter_code
_entity_poly.pdbx_strand_id
1 'polypeptide(L)'
;MRKKLLNTKVTVKLRKSEYKEEWYLIVEAYPVYDPCNPKRKRVIESINRIIRTPIWDKSSVIGITPDGDYKYRPKRDVNGVILCSSKLDQESCIYADEVRKLRQHEYDSAIIYTDKEAEILAQNERGEQDFIKYFEGIIYKRHPNSSDSIIVNWERVAELLKLYSHGKPIPFKTISVKLLEDLKMFLLAAPQGGNKKGKIKQNTASTYFAIVKAGVRQAFIDEYLTVDVSSKVNGIPAQDALREVLNLEEVKRLAKTPCKSDILRRASFFSIMTGLRHCDIKGLTWGRLQYLNNSWQI
;
A
#
# COMPACT_ATOMS: atom_id res chain seq x y z
N MET A 1 5.98 -17.95 17.77
CA MET A 1 6.20 -17.46 19.16
C MET A 1 5.49 -16.13 19.31
N ARG A 2 4.46 -16.00 20.18
CA ARG A 2 3.85 -14.71 20.48
C ARG A 2 4.89 -13.84 21.21
N LYS A 3 5.32 -12.73 20.61
CA LYS A 3 6.11 -11.71 21.30
C LYS A 3 5.28 -11.23 22.50
N LYS A 4 5.72 -11.52 23.71
CA LYS A 4 5.17 -10.96 24.93
C LYS A 4 5.45 -9.45 24.87
N LEU A 5 4.43 -8.65 24.62
CA LEU A 5 4.48 -7.19 24.80
C LEU A 5 4.81 -6.94 26.26
N LEU A 6 6.02 -6.50 26.53
CA LEU A 6 6.49 -6.20 27.88
C LEU A 6 6.23 -4.72 28.13
N ASN A 7 5.11 -4.46 28.80
CA ASN A 7 4.73 -3.09 29.17
C ASN A 7 5.70 -2.55 30.22
N THR A 8 6.35 -1.46 29.94
CA THR A 8 7.11 -0.68 30.92
C THR A 8 6.14 -0.07 31.93
N LYS A 9 6.35 -0.34 33.23
CA LYS A 9 5.55 0.24 34.30
C LYS A 9 6.31 1.36 34.97
N VAL A 10 5.68 2.53 35.07
CA VAL A 10 6.25 3.70 35.75
C VAL A 10 5.62 3.85 37.13
N THR A 11 6.43 3.99 38.15
CA THR A 11 6.00 4.07 39.56
C THR A 11 6.70 5.18 40.31
N VAL A 12 5.99 5.94 41.14
CA VAL A 12 6.57 6.87 42.10
C VAL A 12 7.09 6.11 43.31
N LYS A 13 8.36 6.37 43.69
CA LYS A 13 8.99 5.76 44.88
C LYS A 13 9.62 6.82 45.77
N LEU A 14 9.84 6.44 47.04
CA LEU A 14 10.57 7.24 48.03
C LEU A 14 12.00 6.71 48.16
N ARG A 15 12.98 7.59 48.05
CA ARG A 15 14.38 7.32 48.37
C ARG A 15 14.79 8.12 49.61
N LYS A 16 15.27 7.42 50.64
CA LYS A 16 15.71 8.06 51.89
C LYS A 16 16.84 9.08 51.60
N SER A 17 16.72 10.26 52.19
CA SER A 17 17.78 11.28 52.22
C SER A 17 18.84 10.90 53.27
N GLU A 18 19.99 11.57 53.20
CA GLU A 18 21.00 11.49 54.26
C GLU A 18 20.52 12.15 55.56
N TYR A 19 19.58 13.08 55.50
CA TYR A 19 18.98 13.72 56.64
C TYR A 19 17.86 12.87 57.22
N LYS A 20 17.71 12.87 58.57
CA LYS A 20 16.64 12.17 59.24
C LYS A 20 15.27 12.73 58.80
N GLU A 21 14.33 11.80 58.56
CA GLU A 21 12.94 12.13 58.23
C GLU A 21 12.71 12.86 56.90
N GLU A 22 13.64 12.76 55.97
CA GLU A 22 13.48 13.29 54.61
C GLU A 22 13.55 12.21 53.56
N TRP A 23 12.67 12.32 52.55
CA TRP A 23 12.60 11.37 51.39
C TRP A 23 12.54 12.15 50.11
N TYR A 24 13.41 11.79 49.15
CA TYR A 24 13.31 12.25 47.78
C TYR A 24 12.21 11.48 47.04
N LEU A 25 11.41 12.24 46.24
CA LEU A 25 10.47 11.68 45.28
C LEU A 25 11.21 11.32 44.03
N ILE A 26 11.10 10.06 43.61
CA ILE A 26 11.67 9.55 42.35
C ILE A 26 10.62 8.84 41.55
N VAL A 27 10.76 8.90 40.21
CA VAL A 27 9.97 8.09 39.26
C VAL A 27 10.87 6.97 38.74
N GLU A 28 10.42 5.75 38.84
CA GLU A 28 11.11 4.58 38.38
C GLU A 28 10.31 3.91 37.26
N ALA A 29 10.93 3.73 36.09
CA ALA A 29 10.43 2.95 34.97
C ALA A 29 11.14 1.59 34.90
N TYR A 30 10.37 0.50 34.87
CA TYR A 30 10.88 -0.87 34.77
C TYR A 30 9.82 -1.83 34.24
N PRO A 31 10.17 -2.79 33.37
CA PRO A 31 11.44 -2.94 32.67
C PRO A 31 11.54 -2.00 31.45
N VAL A 32 12.68 -1.35 31.25
CA VAL A 32 12.98 -0.60 30.04
C VAL A 32 13.89 -1.46 29.17
N TYR A 33 13.55 -1.57 27.88
CA TYR A 33 14.33 -2.32 26.89
C TYR A 33 15.15 -1.38 26.04
N ASP A 34 16.40 -1.72 25.90
CA ASP A 34 17.33 -1.08 24.98
C ASP A 34 17.47 -1.99 23.75
N PRO A 35 17.23 -1.51 22.51
CA PRO A 35 17.39 -2.31 21.29
C PRO A 35 18.80 -2.90 21.15
N CYS A 36 19.81 -2.24 21.71
CA CYS A 36 21.21 -2.67 21.65
C CYS A 36 21.64 -3.60 22.80
N ASN A 37 20.78 -3.77 23.85
CA ASN A 37 21.14 -4.58 25.00
C ASN A 37 19.94 -5.41 25.49
N PRO A 38 19.99 -6.76 25.43
CA PRO A 38 18.86 -7.63 25.83
C PRO A 38 18.57 -7.63 27.33
N LYS A 39 19.40 -6.97 28.16
CA LYS A 39 19.19 -6.90 29.62
C LYS A 39 18.15 -5.83 29.95
N ARG A 40 17.23 -6.19 30.83
CA ARG A 40 16.20 -5.28 31.36
C ARG A 40 16.87 -4.16 32.18
N LYS A 41 16.66 -2.92 31.76
CA LYS A 41 17.23 -1.75 32.42
C LYS A 41 16.18 -1.10 33.33
N ARG A 42 16.63 -0.54 34.45
CA ARG A 42 15.82 0.29 35.34
C ARG A 42 16.24 1.74 35.12
N VAL A 43 15.27 2.60 34.82
CA VAL A 43 15.50 4.04 34.67
C VAL A 43 14.89 4.74 35.88
N ILE A 44 15.69 5.57 36.54
CA ILE A 44 15.27 6.33 37.72
C ILE A 44 15.48 7.81 37.42
N GLU A 45 14.41 8.59 37.58
CA GLU A 45 14.41 10.04 37.42
C GLU A 45 14.07 10.70 38.75
N SER A 46 14.90 11.69 39.19
CA SER A 46 14.61 12.48 40.38
C SER A 46 13.65 13.61 40.02
N ILE A 47 12.64 13.82 40.89
CA ILE A 47 11.67 14.91 40.71
C ILE A 47 12.17 16.21 41.38
N ASN A 48 13.31 16.14 42.08
CA ASN A 48 13.87 17.24 42.86
C ASN A 48 12.90 17.84 43.92
N ARG A 49 12.04 16.99 44.47
CA ARG A 49 11.14 17.32 45.58
C ARG A 49 11.41 16.41 46.73
N ILE A 50 11.35 16.98 47.96
CA ILE A 50 11.57 16.31 49.22
C ILE A 50 10.28 16.34 50.00
N ILE A 51 9.93 15.24 50.68
CA ILE A 51 8.81 15.15 51.60
C ILE A 51 9.29 14.68 52.99
N ARG A 52 8.62 15.11 54.03
CA ARG A 52 8.99 14.79 55.42
C ARG A 52 7.92 14.00 56.18
N THR A 53 6.68 14.01 55.72
CA THR A 53 5.54 13.46 56.46
C THR A 53 4.79 12.34 55.71
N PRO A 54 5.47 11.36 55.09
CA PRO A 54 4.77 10.26 54.41
C PRO A 54 4.04 9.37 55.43
N ILE A 55 2.84 8.94 55.12
CA ILE A 55 2.08 7.98 55.93
C ILE A 55 2.49 6.56 55.52
N TRP A 56 2.91 5.76 56.50
CA TRP A 56 3.38 4.41 56.28
C TRP A 56 2.26 3.39 56.54
N ASP A 57 2.19 2.39 55.68
CA ASP A 57 1.26 1.26 55.84
C ASP A 57 1.92 0.20 56.72
N LYS A 58 1.53 0.19 57.99
CA LYS A 58 2.05 -0.75 59.01
C LYS A 58 1.63 -2.21 58.75
N SER A 59 0.65 -2.45 57.89
CA SER A 59 0.24 -3.81 57.53
C SER A 59 1.14 -4.45 56.48
N SER A 60 1.96 -3.66 55.75
CA SER A 60 2.80 -4.10 54.66
C SER A 60 4.30 -3.89 54.94
N VAL A 61 4.91 -4.86 55.59
CA VAL A 61 6.35 -4.90 55.89
C VAL A 61 7.13 -5.30 54.60
N ILE A 62 8.15 -4.52 54.20
CA ILE A 62 9.01 -4.81 53.02
C ILE A 62 10.29 -5.50 53.44
N GLY A 63 10.76 -5.28 54.67
CA GLY A 63 12.04 -5.80 55.17
C GLY A 63 12.40 -5.19 56.51
N ILE A 64 13.61 -5.49 56.99
CA ILE A 64 14.15 -4.95 58.21
C ILE A 64 15.33 -4.04 57.84
N THR A 65 15.49 -2.88 58.50
CA THR A 65 16.63 -1.99 58.35
C THR A 65 17.89 -2.59 59.00
N PRO A 66 19.08 -2.16 58.66
CA PRO A 66 20.29 -2.61 59.35
C PRO A 66 20.29 -2.36 60.86
N ASP A 67 19.51 -1.39 61.30
CA ASP A 67 19.33 -0.99 62.72
C ASP A 67 18.25 -1.83 63.42
N GLY A 68 17.63 -2.83 62.74
CA GLY A 68 16.67 -3.72 63.34
C GLY A 68 15.18 -3.27 63.22
N ASP A 69 14.92 -2.09 62.66
CA ASP A 69 13.56 -1.54 62.50
C ASP A 69 12.82 -2.10 61.29
N TYR A 70 11.48 -2.26 61.38
CA TYR A 70 10.67 -2.67 60.25
C TYR A 70 10.54 -1.57 59.21
N LYS A 71 10.78 -1.94 57.93
CA LYS A 71 10.60 -1.07 56.76
C LYS A 71 9.20 -1.26 56.17
N TYR A 72 8.41 -0.20 56.10
CA TYR A 72 7.05 -0.21 55.62
C TYR A 72 6.92 0.40 54.22
N ARG A 73 5.84 0.05 53.49
CA ARG A 73 5.48 0.76 52.25
C ARG A 73 4.78 2.06 52.56
N PRO A 74 4.95 3.10 51.72
CA PRO A 74 4.12 4.30 51.85
C PRO A 74 2.68 3.95 51.52
N LYS A 75 1.74 4.44 52.33
CA LYS A 75 0.31 4.30 52.11
C LYS A 75 -0.08 5.10 50.86
N ARG A 76 -0.97 4.56 50.06
CA ARG A 76 -1.43 5.18 48.79
C ARG A 76 -2.95 5.30 48.82
N ASP A 77 -3.45 6.33 48.09
CA ASP A 77 -4.89 6.47 47.83
C ASP A 77 -5.36 5.47 46.74
N VAL A 78 -6.67 5.54 46.41
CA VAL A 78 -7.27 4.73 45.33
C VAL A 78 -6.63 4.99 43.95
N ASN A 79 -6.04 6.15 43.73
CA ASN A 79 -5.36 6.55 42.48
C ASN A 79 -3.87 6.16 42.44
N GLY A 80 -3.36 5.62 43.57
CA GLY A 80 -1.96 5.22 43.70
C GLY A 80 -1.02 6.33 44.17
N VAL A 81 -1.52 7.52 44.50
CA VAL A 81 -0.75 8.66 45.02
C VAL A 81 -0.33 8.37 46.46
N ILE A 82 0.91 8.69 46.82
CA ILE A 82 1.45 8.55 48.17
C ILE A 82 0.75 9.56 49.08
N LEU A 83 0.26 9.08 50.24
CA LEU A 83 -0.41 9.90 51.24
C LEU A 83 0.61 10.49 52.21
N CYS A 84 0.44 11.79 52.50
CA CYS A 84 1.25 12.56 53.44
C CYS A 84 0.35 13.27 54.49
N SER A 85 0.88 13.54 55.69
CA SER A 85 0.17 14.28 56.71
C SER A 85 0.21 15.79 56.49
N SER A 86 1.29 16.32 55.89
CA SER A 86 1.41 17.71 55.49
C SER A 86 0.79 18.01 54.13
N LYS A 87 0.08 19.13 54.01
CA LYS A 87 -0.54 19.57 52.75
C LYS A 87 0.49 19.84 51.67
N LEU A 88 1.62 20.44 51.99
CA LEU A 88 2.74 20.73 51.06
C LEU A 88 3.38 19.46 50.51
N ASP A 89 3.57 18.45 51.40
CA ASP A 89 4.11 17.15 50.97
C ASP A 89 3.10 16.40 50.09
N GLN A 90 1.80 16.53 50.38
CA GLN A 90 0.72 15.93 49.60
C GLN A 90 0.67 16.52 48.18
N GLU A 91 0.81 17.86 48.05
CA GLU A 91 0.90 18.54 46.75
C GLU A 91 2.13 18.06 45.94
N SER A 92 3.25 17.82 46.63
CA SER A 92 4.47 17.27 46.02
C SER A 92 4.25 15.83 45.53
N CYS A 93 3.48 15.00 46.27
CA CYS A 93 3.14 13.64 45.85
C CYS A 93 2.15 13.62 44.68
N ILE A 94 1.19 14.56 44.62
CA ILE A 94 0.28 14.74 43.50
C ILE A 94 1.06 15.09 42.24
N TYR A 95 1.95 16.10 42.34
CA TYR A 95 2.84 16.49 41.24
C TYR A 95 3.70 15.30 40.72
N ALA A 96 4.24 14.51 41.66
CA ALA A 96 4.99 13.30 41.29
C ALA A 96 4.15 12.26 40.52
N ASP A 97 2.88 12.14 40.85
CA ASP A 97 1.96 11.25 40.10
C ASP A 97 1.62 11.80 38.73
N GLU A 98 1.49 13.11 38.58
CA GLU A 98 1.32 13.72 37.26
C GLU A 98 2.54 13.46 36.35
N VAL A 99 3.75 13.64 36.88
CA VAL A 99 5.00 13.28 36.17
C VAL A 99 5.01 11.80 35.81
N ARG A 100 4.62 10.92 36.75
CA ARG A 100 4.49 9.47 36.49
C ARG A 100 3.54 9.17 35.32
N LYS A 101 2.36 9.82 35.30
CA LYS A 101 1.37 9.64 34.22
C LYS A 101 1.93 10.08 32.86
N LEU A 102 2.66 11.20 32.85
CA LEU A 102 3.29 11.74 31.65
C LEU A 102 4.35 10.76 31.12
N ARG A 103 5.25 10.27 31.98
CA ARG A 103 6.24 9.26 31.61
C ARG A 103 5.64 7.93 31.19
N GLN A 104 4.55 7.48 31.85
CA GLN A 104 3.84 6.28 31.43
C GLN A 104 3.29 6.44 30.00
N HIS A 105 2.68 7.58 29.71
CA HIS A 105 2.19 7.89 28.38
C HIS A 105 3.31 7.92 27.32
N GLU A 106 4.49 8.44 27.64
CA GLU A 106 5.65 8.43 26.74
C GLU A 106 6.09 7.00 26.42
N TYR A 107 6.19 6.11 27.43
CA TYR A 107 6.55 4.70 27.20
C TYR A 107 5.46 3.94 26.43
N ASP A 108 4.20 4.18 26.71
CA ASP A 108 3.08 3.55 26.00
C ASP A 108 2.99 4.05 24.55
N SER A 109 3.25 5.33 24.33
CA SER A 109 3.27 5.96 23.01
C SER A 109 4.46 5.53 22.15
N ALA A 110 5.62 5.28 22.75
CA ALA A 110 6.83 4.84 22.03
C ALA A 110 6.62 3.52 21.26
N ILE A 111 5.82 2.60 21.84
CA ILE A 111 5.49 1.33 21.19
C ILE A 111 4.60 1.58 19.94
N ILE A 112 3.66 2.51 20.04
CA ILE A 112 2.74 2.87 18.95
C ILE A 112 3.48 3.61 17.84
N TYR A 113 4.41 4.51 18.20
CA TYR A 113 5.21 5.27 17.23
C TYR A 113 6.21 4.40 16.49
N THR A 114 6.84 3.41 17.11
CA THR A 114 7.77 2.49 16.41
C THR A 114 7.07 1.67 15.35
N ASP A 115 5.84 1.19 15.57
CA ASP A 115 5.08 0.46 14.56
C ASP A 115 4.67 1.38 13.40
N LYS A 116 4.21 2.61 13.70
CA LYS A 116 3.92 3.63 12.67
C LYS A 116 5.15 4.09 11.89
N GLU A 117 6.29 4.27 12.56
CA GLU A 117 7.54 4.62 11.89
C GLU A 117 8.01 3.49 10.97
N ALA A 118 7.87 2.24 11.38
CA ALA A 118 8.17 1.08 10.55
C ALA A 118 7.24 0.99 9.33
N GLU A 119 5.94 1.28 9.50
CA GLU A 119 5.00 1.37 8.37
C GLU A 119 5.36 2.50 7.40
N ILE A 120 5.69 3.69 7.91
CA ILE A 120 6.10 4.84 7.10
C ILE A 120 7.39 4.54 6.33
N LEU A 121 8.38 3.91 6.98
CA LEU A 121 9.63 3.51 6.33
C LEU A 121 9.37 2.47 5.22
N ALA A 122 8.58 1.44 5.51
CA ALA A 122 8.21 0.42 4.52
C ALA A 122 7.45 1.04 3.34
N GLN A 123 6.60 2.02 3.59
CA GLN A 123 5.87 2.73 2.55
C GLN A 123 6.76 3.64 1.72
N ASN A 124 7.72 4.31 2.35
CA ASN A 124 8.72 5.10 1.64
C ASN A 124 9.60 4.21 0.74
N GLU A 125 10.06 3.06 1.23
CA GLU A 125 10.82 2.09 0.43
C GLU A 125 10.02 1.58 -0.77
N ARG A 126 8.73 1.24 -0.59
CA ARG A 126 7.84 0.88 -1.70
C ARG A 126 7.66 2.05 -2.68
N GLY A 127 7.56 3.27 -2.17
CA GLY A 127 7.43 4.50 -2.97
C GLY A 127 8.64 4.80 -3.86
N GLU A 128 9.84 4.38 -3.48
CA GLU A 128 11.07 4.55 -4.27
C GLU A 128 11.24 3.51 -5.38
N GLN A 129 10.47 2.42 -5.35
CA GLN A 129 10.56 1.37 -6.36
C GLN A 129 10.07 1.87 -7.73
N ASP A 130 10.62 1.27 -8.79
CA ASP A 130 10.35 1.65 -10.17
C ASP A 130 9.05 1.03 -10.69
N PHE A 131 8.09 1.86 -11.04
CA PHE A 131 6.82 1.45 -11.64
C PHE A 131 6.99 0.71 -12.97
N ILE A 132 7.99 1.06 -13.80
CA ILE A 132 8.19 0.40 -15.08
C ILE A 132 8.58 -1.07 -14.89
N LYS A 133 9.53 -1.34 -13.98
CA LYS A 133 9.93 -2.71 -13.64
C LYS A 133 8.78 -3.53 -13.04
N TYR A 134 8.02 -2.90 -12.15
CA TYR A 134 6.82 -3.50 -11.61
C TYR A 134 5.81 -3.83 -12.70
N PHE A 135 5.54 -2.87 -13.61
CA PHE A 135 4.60 -3.01 -14.71
C PHE A 135 4.99 -4.20 -15.62
N GLU A 136 6.25 -4.33 -15.99
CA GLU A 136 6.77 -5.47 -16.75
C GLU A 136 6.57 -6.80 -15.99
N GLY A 137 6.80 -6.80 -14.69
CA GLY A 137 6.64 -7.99 -13.83
C GLY A 137 5.20 -8.49 -13.70
N ILE A 138 4.20 -7.60 -13.82
CA ILE A 138 2.78 -7.98 -13.72
C ILE A 138 2.17 -8.47 -15.03
N ILE A 139 2.78 -8.24 -16.19
CA ILE A 139 2.22 -8.59 -17.51
C ILE A 139 1.80 -10.06 -17.54
N TYR A 140 2.73 -10.94 -17.29
CA TYR A 140 2.49 -12.39 -17.35
C TYR A 140 1.71 -12.93 -16.15
N LYS A 141 1.88 -12.32 -14.98
CA LYS A 141 1.12 -12.69 -13.77
C LYS A 141 -0.37 -12.41 -13.93
N ARG A 142 -0.71 -11.30 -14.60
CA ARG A 142 -2.10 -10.88 -14.80
C ARG A 142 -2.77 -11.61 -15.96
N HIS A 143 -2.00 -12.10 -16.91
CA HIS A 143 -2.51 -12.65 -18.18
C HIS A 143 -1.99 -14.08 -18.48
N PRO A 144 -2.12 -15.05 -17.54
CA PRO A 144 -1.53 -16.38 -17.71
C PRO A 144 -2.13 -17.17 -18.88
N ASN A 145 -3.39 -16.92 -19.24
CA ASN A 145 -4.12 -17.62 -20.30
C ASN A 145 -4.67 -16.65 -21.37
N SER A 146 -4.09 -15.48 -21.51
CA SER A 146 -4.55 -14.47 -22.47
C SER A 146 -3.94 -14.72 -23.84
N SER A 147 -4.58 -14.18 -24.87
CA SER A 147 -4.06 -14.23 -26.24
C SER A 147 -2.76 -13.43 -26.35
N ASP A 148 -1.86 -13.85 -27.24
CA ASP A 148 -0.59 -13.17 -27.53
C ASP A 148 -0.79 -11.68 -27.85
N SER A 149 -1.89 -11.32 -28.49
CA SER A 149 -2.20 -9.92 -28.82
C SER A 149 -2.39 -9.02 -27.59
N ILE A 150 -2.88 -9.57 -26.48
CA ILE A 150 -3.01 -8.82 -25.22
C ILE A 150 -1.61 -8.59 -24.64
N ILE A 151 -0.79 -9.63 -24.56
CA ILE A 151 0.58 -9.56 -24.05
C ILE A 151 1.39 -8.54 -24.85
N VAL A 152 1.37 -8.61 -26.18
CA VAL A 152 2.06 -7.67 -27.08
C VAL A 152 1.62 -6.22 -26.82
N ASN A 153 0.33 -5.97 -26.55
CA ASN A 153 -0.14 -4.62 -26.23
C ASN A 153 0.42 -4.12 -24.89
N TRP A 154 0.49 -4.97 -23.87
CA TRP A 154 1.09 -4.62 -22.59
C TRP A 154 2.60 -4.37 -22.69
N GLU A 155 3.32 -5.23 -23.40
CA GLU A 155 4.75 -5.03 -23.68
C GLU A 155 5.00 -3.72 -24.42
N ARG A 156 4.15 -3.42 -25.41
CA ARG A 156 4.25 -2.15 -26.14
C ARG A 156 4.01 -0.94 -25.24
N VAL A 157 3.10 -1.04 -24.29
CA VAL A 157 2.89 0.01 -23.29
C VAL A 157 4.12 0.16 -22.38
N ALA A 158 4.77 -0.94 -21.98
CA ALA A 158 6.01 -0.87 -21.19
C ALA A 158 7.14 -0.15 -21.98
N GLU A 159 7.29 -0.42 -23.27
CA GLU A 159 8.23 0.31 -24.14
C GLU A 159 7.90 1.81 -24.21
N LEU A 160 6.62 2.17 -24.34
CA LEU A 160 6.19 3.57 -24.38
C LEU A 160 6.42 4.28 -23.04
N LEU A 161 6.26 3.59 -21.91
CA LEU A 161 6.60 4.12 -20.58
C LEU A 161 8.11 4.41 -20.48
N LYS A 162 8.96 3.50 -20.98
CA LYS A 162 10.41 3.73 -21.05
C LYS A 162 10.77 4.92 -21.96
N LEU A 163 10.07 5.05 -23.08
CA LEU A 163 10.28 6.18 -24.01
C LEU A 163 9.84 7.50 -23.34
N TYR A 164 8.70 7.52 -22.66
CA TYR A 164 8.21 8.68 -21.93
C TYR A 164 9.18 9.14 -20.84
N SER A 165 9.73 8.20 -20.09
CA SER A 165 10.67 8.49 -19.00
C SER A 165 12.11 8.74 -19.49
N HIS A 166 12.37 8.70 -20.79
CA HIS A 166 13.73 8.75 -21.36
C HIS A 166 14.68 7.70 -20.74
N GLY A 167 14.16 6.51 -20.47
CA GLY A 167 14.90 5.40 -19.85
C GLY A 167 15.16 5.57 -18.35
N LYS A 168 14.65 6.61 -17.71
CA LYS A 168 14.76 6.80 -16.25
C LYS A 168 13.67 6.01 -15.52
N PRO A 169 13.93 5.53 -14.30
CA PRO A 169 12.90 4.91 -13.49
C PRO A 169 11.79 5.90 -13.12
N ILE A 170 10.57 5.41 -13.00
CA ILE A 170 9.41 6.17 -12.50
C ILE A 170 9.10 5.68 -11.09
N PRO A 171 9.57 6.35 -10.01
CA PRO A 171 9.25 5.95 -8.65
C PRO A 171 7.74 6.04 -8.38
N PHE A 172 7.18 5.08 -7.63
CA PHE A 172 5.75 5.09 -7.30
C PHE A 172 5.29 6.40 -6.63
N LYS A 173 6.13 7.00 -5.79
CA LYS A 173 5.85 8.30 -5.15
C LYS A 173 5.60 9.45 -6.14
N THR A 174 6.08 9.33 -7.39
CA THR A 174 5.88 10.35 -8.43
C THR A 174 4.58 10.16 -9.22
N ILE A 175 3.92 8.99 -9.06
CA ILE A 175 2.67 8.69 -9.74
C ILE A 175 1.56 9.58 -9.17
N SER A 176 1.12 10.52 -10.00
CA SER A 176 0.12 11.53 -9.67
C SER A 176 -0.89 11.67 -10.80
N VAL A 177 -2.00 12.35 -10.53
CA VAL A 177 -2.97 12.74 -11.57
C VAL A 177 -2.29 13.49 -12.70
N LYS A 178 -1.38 14.42 -12.35
CA LYS A 178 -0.64 15.20 -13.34
C LYS A 178 0.22 14.32 -14.24
N LEU A 179 0.99 13.38 -13.66
CA LEU A 179 1.81 12.45 -14.44
C LEU A 179 0.96 11.61 -15.41
N LEU A 180 -0.22 11.14 -14.98
CA LEU A 180 -1.11 10.37 -15.84
C LEU A 180 -1.71 11.24 -16.96
N GLU A 181 -2.04 12.50 -16.72
CA GLU A 181 -2.51 13.43 -17.77
C GLU A 181 -1.38 13.76 -18.74
N ASP A 182 -0.14 13.99 -18.27
CA ASP A 182 1.02 14.22 -19.13
C ASP A 182 1.31 12.97 -20.00
N LEU A 183 1.22 11.78 -19.42
CA LEU A 183 1.38 10.52 -20.16
C LEU A 183 0.27 10.32 -21.21
N LYS A 184 -0.97 10.71 -20.90
CA LYS A 184 -2.08 10.69 -21.85
C LYS A 184 -1.81 11.58 -23.06
N MET A 185 -1.29 12.81 -22.85
CA MET A 185 -0.89 13.70 -23.92
C MET A 185 0.28 13.13 -24.74
N PHE A 186 1.27 12.54 -24.07
CA PHE A 186 2.36 11.85 -24.73
C PHE A 186 1.87 10.71 -25.63
N LEU A 187 0.96 9.85 -25.17
CA LEU A 187 0.42 8.73 -25.95
C LEU A 187 -0.29 9.18 -27.22
N LEU A 188 -0.98 10.33 -27.20
CA LEU A 188 -1.63 10.91 -28.37
C LEU A 188 -0.64 11.40 -29.43
N ALA A 189 0.60 11.72 -29.01
CA ALA A 189 1.68 12.19 -29.89
C ALA A 189 2.75 11.12 -30.17
N ALA A 190 2.69 9.98 -29.48
CA ALA A 190 3.72 8.95 -29.50
C ALA A 190 3.89 8.28 -30.87
N PRO A 191 5.09 7.80 -31.22
CA PRO A 191 5.36 7.12 -32.50
C PRO A 191 4.67 5.74 -32.52
N GLN A 192 4.20 5.34 -33.70
CA GLN A 192 3.52 4.07 -33.91
C GLN A 192 4.41 2.85 -33.62
N GLY A 193 5.73 2.99 -33.79
CA GLY A 193 6.72 1.94 -33.55
C GLY A 193 6.88 0.96 -34.72
N GLY A 194 7.93 0.13 -34.63
CA GLY A 194 8.33 -0.76 -35.71
C GLY A 194 8.71 0.02 -36.97
N ASN A 195 8.50 -0.58 -38.14
CA ASN A 195 8.81 0.05 -39.44
C ASN A 195 7.73 1.06 -39.91
N LYS A 196 6.70 1.32 -39.10
CA LYS A 196 5.62 2.23 -39.47
C LYS A 196 5.96 3.66 -39.10
N LYS A 197 5.96 4.54 -40.10
CA LYS A 197 6.12 6.00 -39.91
C LYS A 197 4.77 6.59 -39.50
N GLY A 198 4.75 7.41 -38.46
CA GLY A 198 3.54 8.12 -38.00
C GLY A 198 3.28 8.02 -36.49
N LYS A 199 2.21 8.67 -36.10
CA LYS A 199 1.74 8.69 -34.70
C LYS A 199 0.75 7.56 -34.42
N ILE A 200 0.63 7.17 -33.18
CA ILE A 200 -0.40 6.25 -32.68
C ILE A 200 -1.79 6.84 -32.97
N LYS A 201 -2.70 6.03 -33.53
CA LYS A 201 -4.09 6.44 -33.72
C LYS A 201 -4.81 6.59 -32.37
N GLN A 202 -5.78 7.51 -32.30
CA GLN A 202 -6.50 7.82 -31.07
C GLN A 202 -7.08 6.59 -30.37
N ASN A 203 -7.71 5.64 -31.10
CA ASN A 203 -8.26 4.42 -30.54
C ASN A 203 -7.16 3.50 -29.96
N THR A 204 -5.99 3.46 -30.56
CA THR A 204 -4.83 2.74 -30.02
C THR A 204 -4.30 3.41 -28.75
N ALA A 205 -4.20 4.75 -28.75
CA ALA A 205 -3.82 5.52 -27.57
C ALA A 205 -4.82 5.31 -26.42
N SER A 206 -6.13 5.25 -26.71
CA SER A 206 -7.18 4.94 -25.74
C SER A 206 -6.95 3.58 -25.10
N THR A 207 -6.69 2.54 -25.90
CA THR A 207 -6.38 1.20 -25.42
C THR A 207 -5.12 1.17 -24.56
N TYR A 208 -4.04 1.81 -25.01
CA TYR A 208 -2.78 1.84 -24.26
C TYR A 208 -2.90 2.61 -22.95
N PHE A 209 -3.64 3.72 -22.94
CA PHE A 209 -3.90 4.44 -21.71
C PHE A 209 -4.76 3.65 -20.72
N ALA A 210 -5.74 2.88 -21.21
CA ALA A 210 -6.51 1.97 -20.37
C ALA A 210 -5.64 0.88 -19.72
N ILE A 211 -4.64 0.38 -20.46
CA ILE A 211 -3.64 -0.57 -19.93
C ILE A 211 -2.78 0.08 -18.83
N VAL A 212 -2.31 1.33 -19.05
CA VAL A 212 -1.58 2.08 -18.01
C VAL A 212 -2.43 2.23 -16.75
N LYS A 213 -3.69 2.66 -16.89
CA LYS A 213 -4.62 2.79 -15.76
C LYS A 213 -4.81 1.47 -15.01
N ALA A 214 -4.91 0.35 -15.75
CA ALA A 214 -5.00 -0.98 -15.16
C ALA A 214 -3.74 -1.36 -14.36
N GLY A 215 -2.55 -1.01 -14.85
CA GLY A 215 -1.28 -1.20 -14.14
C GLY A 215 -1.18 -0.37 -12.87
N VAL A 216 -1.57 0.93 -12.93
CA VAL A 216 -1.60 1.82 -11.75
C VAL A 216 -2.62 1.34 -10.72
N ARG A 217 -3.80 0.89 -11.15
CA ARG A 217 -4.79 0.31 -10.25
C ARG A 217 -4.30 -0.95 -9.57
N GLN A 218 -3.58 -1.81 -10.30
CA GLN A 218 -2.97 -3.01 -9.71
C GLN A 218 -1.91 -2.63 -8.67
N ALA A 219 -1.11 -1.61 -8.94
CA ALA A 219 -0.12 -1.10 -7.99
C ALA A 219 -0.76 -0.55 -6.69
N PHE A 220 -1.96 0.03 -6.78
CA PHE A 220 -2.74 0.41 -5.61
C PHE A 220 -3.24 -0.83 -4.84
N ILE A 221 -3.75 -1.86 -5.52
CA ILE A 221 -4.18 -3.13 -4.91
C ILE A 221 -3.01 -3.84 -4.22
N ASP A 222 -1.82 -3.79 -4.82
CA ASP A 222 -0.59 -4.39 -4.30
C ASP A 222 0.12 -3.49 -3.25
N GLU A 223 -0.55 -2.43 -2.76
CA GLU A 223 -0.10 -1.52 -1.70
C GLU A 223 1.19 -0.71 -2.01
N TYR A 224 1.55 -0.54 -3.28
CA TYR A 224 2.62 0.39 -3.69
C TYR A 224 2.16 1.85 -3.69
N LEU A 225 0.87 2.09 -3.84
CA LEU A 225 0.24 3.41 -3.82
C LEU A 225 -0.76 3.49 -2.67
N THR A 226 -0.78 4.62 -1.97
CA THR A 226 -1.74 4.88 -0.88
C THR A 226 -3.12 5.31 -1.38
N VAL A 227 -3.18 5.79 -2.61
CA VAL A 227 -4.41 6.31 -3.23
C VAL A 227 -4.54 5.76 -4.64
N ASP A 228 -5.74 5.34 -5.02
CA ASP A 228 -6.04 4.99 -6.41
C ASP A 228 -6.10 6.24 -7.29
N VAL A 229 -4.94 6.56 -7.90
CA VAL A 229 -4.81 7.69 -8.83
C VAL A 229 -5.50 7.39 -10.16
N SER A 230 -5.63 6.10 -10.54
CA SER A 230 -6.21 5.69 -11.81
C SER A 230 -7.70 6.06 -11.93
N SER A 231 -8.43 6.06 -10.82
CA SER A 231 -9.86 6.42 -10.79
C SER A 231 -10.11 7.91 -11.00
N LYS A 232 -9.11 8.77 -10.71
CA LYS A 232 -9.23 10.23 -10.79
C LYS A 232 -8.96 10.79 -12.18
N VAL A 233 -8.50 9.98 -13.13
CA VAL A 233 -8.17 10.41 -14.49
C VAL A 233 -9.10 9.76 -15.50
N ASN A 234 -9.70 10.59 -16.36
CA ASN A 234 -10.56 10.11 -17.43
C ASN A 234 -9.74 9.45 -18.56
N GLY A 235 -10.28 8.38 -19.14
CA GLY A 235 -9.71 7.73 -20.32
C GLY A 235 -9.59 8.67 -21.54
N ILE A 236 -8.85 8.25 -22.55
CA ILE A 236 -8.88 8.90 -23.85
C ILE A 236 -10.18 8.47 -24.55
N PRO A 237 -11.03 9.40 -25.00
CA PRO A 237 -12.25 9.03 -25.73
C PRO A 237 -11.89 8.34 -27.04
N ALA A 238 -12.59 7.22 -27.32
CA ALA A 238 -12.45 6.55 -28.59
C ALA A 238 -13.14 7.37 -29.71
N GLN A 239 -12.57 7.33 -30.89
CA GLN A 239 -13.21 7.86 -32.08
C GLN A 239 -14.03 6.78 -32.76
N ASP A 240 -15.26 7.07 -33.08
CA ASP A 240 -16.06 6.20 -33.94
C ASP A 240 -15.47 6.20 -35.33
N ALA A 241 -14.99 5.03 -35.76
CA ALA A 241 -14.55 4.85 -37.14
C ALA A 241 -15.78 4.49 -37.99
N LEU A 242 -16.16 5.40 -38.87
CA LEU A 242 -17.10 5.06 -39.93
C LEU A 242 -16.48 3.92 -40.74
N ARG A 243 -17.12 2.76 -40.68
CA ARG A 243 -16.71 1.61 -41.51
C ARG A 243 -17.51 1.67 -42.80
N GLU A 244 -16.79 1.76 -43.92
CA GLU A 244 -17.40 1.56 -45.20
C GLU A 244 -17.87 0.10 -45.30
N VAL A 245 -19.10 -0.07 -45.72
CA VAL A 245 -19.72 -1.40 -45.94
C VAL A 245 -20.11 -1.52 -47.40
N LEU A 246 -19.90 -2.71 -47.99
CA LEU A 246 -20.30 -2.96 -49.35
C LEU A 246 -21.83 -3.07 -49.40
N ASN A 247 -22.45 -2.37 -50.35
CA ASN A 247 -23.86 -2.57 -50.66
C ASN A 247 -24.05 -3.79 -51.60
N LEU A 248 -25.28 -4.23 -51.77
CA LEU A 248 -25.60 -5.46 -52.52
C LEU A 248 -25.09 -5.39 -53.97
N GLU A 249 -25.17 -4.20 -54.63
CA GLU A 249 -24.72 -4.06 -56.01
C GLU A 249 -23.18 -4.11 -56.11
N GLU A 250 -22.47 -3.62 -55.11
CA GLU A 250 -21.02 -3.75 -54.98
C GLU A 250 -20.59 -5.20 -54.77
N VAL A 251 -21.32 -5.93 -53.92
CA VAL A 251 -21.09 -7.38 -53.74
C VAL A 251 -21.33 -8.15 -55.04
N LYS A 252 -22.38 -7.85 -55.80
CA LYS A 252 -22.62 -8.43 -57.16
C LYS A 252 -21.51 -8.12 -58.11
N ARG A 253 -20.97 -6.91 -58.12
CA ARG A 253 -19.83 -6.51 -58.94
C ARG A 253 -18.56 -7.27 -58.53
N LEU A 254 -18.33 -7.37 -57.20
CA LEU A 254 -17.21 -8.14 -56.67
C LEU A 254 -17.26 -9.60 -57.10
N ALA A 255 -18.48 -10.20 -57.14
CA ALA A 255 -18.66 -11.57 -57.60
C ALA A 255 -18.27 -11.82 -59.05
N LYS A 256 -18.38 -10.82 -59.91
CA LYS A 256 -17.99 -10.87 -61.31
C LYS A 256 -16.51 -10.54 -61.56
N THR A 257 -15.80 -10.02 -60.52
CA THR A 257 -14.39 -9.63 -60.64
C THR A 257 -13.50 -10.87 -60.55
N PRO A 258 -12.53 -11.04 -61.47
CA PRO A 258 -11.63 -12.18 -61.42
C PRO A 258 -10.69 -12.07 -60.20
N CYS A 259 -10.49 -13.21 -59.53
CA CYS A 259 -9.61 -13.34 -58.33
C CYS A 259 -8.55 -14.40 -58.64
N LYS A 260 -7.29 -14.10 -58.36
CA LYS A 260 -6.18 -15.04 -58.55
C LYS A 260 -6.24 -16.25 -57.65
N SER A 261 -6.89 -16.15 -56.44
CA SER A 261 -7.06 -17.23 -55.51
C SER A 261 -8.53 -17.60 -55.37
N ASP A 262 -8.90 -18.78 -55.88
CA ASP A 262 -10.25 -19.31 -55.81
C ASP A 262 -10.69 -19.61 -54.36
N ILE A 263 -9.74 -20.03 -53.48
CA ILE A 263 -9.99 -20.25 -52.07
C ILE A 263 -10.35 -18.93 -51.39
N LEU A 264 -9.59 -17.86 -51.65
CA LEU A 264 -9.84 -16.55 -51.07
C LEU A 264 -11.20 -16.00 -51.48
N ARG A 265 -11.54 -16.15 -52.79
CA ARG A 265 -12.82 -15.74 -53.31
C ARG A 265 -13.99 -16.46 -52.60
N ARG A 266 -13.93 -17.79 -52.53
CA ARG A 266 -14.98 -18.59 -51.83
C ARG A 266 -15.08 -18.23 -50.37
N ALA A 267 -13.95 -18.09 -49.62
CA ALA A 267 -13.94 -17.71 -48.23
C ALA A 267 -14.53 -16.29 -47.98
N SER A 268 -14.23 -15.34 -48.90
CA SER A 268 -14.77 -13.98 -48.81
C SER A 268 -16.28 -13.95 -49.00
N PHE A 269 -16.82 -14.66 -50.02
CA PHE A 269 -18.26 -14.73 -50.19
C PHE A 269 -18.94 -15.51 -49.10
N PHE A 270 -18.35 -16.56 -48.60
CA PHE A 270 -18.86 -17.28 -47.43
C PHE A 270 -18.95 -16.37 -46.21
N SER A 271 -17.92 -15.54 -45.98
CA SER A 271 -17.93 -14.53 -44.93
C SER A 271 -19.03 -13.48 -45.11
N ILE A 272 -19.23 -12.99 -46.34
CA ILE A 272 -20.30 -12.03 -46.67
C ILE A 272 -21.68 -12.62 -46.41
N MET A 273 -21.90 -13.89 -46.79
CA MET A 273 -23.19 -14.55 -46.65
C MET A 273 -23.51 -14.98 -45.22
N THR A 274 -22.51 -15.36 -44.44
CA THR A 274 -22.69 -15.90 -43.08
C THR A 274 -22.40 -14.88 -41.98
N GLY A 275 -21.71 -13.79 -42.27
CA GLY A 275 -21.22 -12.85 -41.26
C GLY A 275 -20.05 -13.38 -40.41
N LEU A 276 -19.52 -14.56 -40.70
CA LEU A 276 -18.41 -15.15 -39.96
C LEU A 276 -17.10 -14.40 -40.20
N ARG A 277 -16.30 -14.27 -39.14
CA ARG A 277 -14.98 -13.68 -39.24
C ARG A 277 -14.00 -14.66 -39.87
N HIS A 278 -12.88 -14.14 -40.38
CA HIS A 278 -11.81 -14.97 -40.97
C HIS A 278 -11.32 -16.08 -40.01
N CYS A 279 -11.14 -15.79 -38.71
CA CYS A 279 -10.74 -16.81 -37.74
C CYS A 279 -11.74 -17.93 -37.58
N ASP A 280 -13.05 -17.61 -37.61
CA ASP A 280 -14.13 -18.58 -37.50
C ASP A 280 -14.19 -19.46 -38.74
N ILE A 281 -14.05 -18.87 -39.94
CA ILE A 281 -14.01 -19.60 -41.21
C ILE A 281 -12.80 -20.54 -41.28
N LYS A 282 -11.61 -20.06 -40.82
CA LYS A 282 -10.41 -20.88 -40.80
C LYS A 282 -10.53 -22.09 -39.85
N GLY A 283 -11.26 -21.93 -38.75
CA GLY A 283 -11.49 -22.99 -37.76
C GLY A 283 -12.76 -23.83 -38.01
N LEU A 284 -13.51 -23.54 -39.11
CA LEU A 284 -14.76 -24.23 -39.42
C LEU A 284 -14.49 -25.65 -39.90
N THR A 285 -15.17 -26.61 -39.28
CA THR A 285 -15.14 -28.03 -39.67
C THR A 285 -16.54 -28.54 -39.88
N TRP A 286 -16.69 -29.60 -40.68
CA TRP A 286 -18.01 -30.24 -40.94
C TRP A 286 -18.74 -30.65 -39.65
N GLY A 287 -18.03 -31.03 -38.61
CA GLY A 287 -18.59 -31.38 -37.29
C GLY A 287 -19.23 -30.24 -36.52
N ARG A 288 -19.02 -28.98 -36.94
CA ARG A 288 -19.68 -27.80 -36.39
C ARG A 288 -20.94 -27.37 -37.12
N LEU A 289 -21.25 -28.01 -38.22
CA LEU A 289 -22.48 -27.77 -38.97
C LEU A 289 -23.57 -28.69 -38.42
N GLN A 290 -24.70 -28.11 -38.04
CA GLN A 290 -25.87 -28.86 -37.56
C GLN A 290 -27.05 -28.52 -38.44
N TYR A 291 -27.83 -29.55 -38.77
CA TYR A 291 -29.11 -29.39 -39.49
C TYR A 291 -30.24 -29.41 -38.47
N LEU A 292 -30.79 -28.23 -38.18
CA LEU A 292 -31.84 -28.04 -37.20
C LEU A 292 -32.97 -27.22 -37.82
N ASN A 293 -34.22 -27.60 -37.54
CA ASN A 293 -35.42 -26.87 -38.03
C ASN A 293 -35.42 -26.59 -39.53
N ASN A 294 -35.08 -27.59 -40.34
CA ASN A 294 -35.03 -27.51 -41.78
C ASN A 294 -33.99 -26.49 -42.33
N SER A 295 -32.98 -26.11 -41.55
CA SER A 295 -31.89 -25.20 -41.94
C SER A 295 -30.54 -25.66 -41.39
N TRP A 296 -29.47 -25.35 -42.15
CA TRP A 296 -28.12 -25.53 -41.66
C TRP A 296 -27.73 -24.38 -40.72
N GLN A 297 -27.19 -24.75 -39.55
CA GLN A 297 -26.69 -23.82 -38.53
C GLN A 297 -25.20 -24.08 -38.30
N ILE A 298 -24.47 -23.00 -37.97
CA ILE A 298 -23.03 -22.99 -37.70
C ILE A 298 -22.78 -22.60 -36.26
#